data_7a3292d75178ed14cbc77cd98c33a9ea
#
_entry.id   7a3292d75178ed14cbc77cd98c33a9ea
#
_cell.length_a   1.000
_cell.length_b   1.000
_cell.length_c   1.000
_cell.angle_alpha   90.00
_cell.angle_beta   90.00
_cell.angle_gamma   90.00
#
_symmetry.space_group_name_H-M   'P 1'
#
loop_
_entity.id
_entity.type
_entity.pdbx_description
1 polymer ?
#
loop_
_entity_poly.entity_id
_entity_poly.type
_entity_poly.pdbx_seq_one_letter_code
_entity_poly.pdbx_strand_id
1 'polypeptide(L)'
;FETRGVQDIPDGKLLITLQDPTILYWHDSENLFPDMKVAYTGVPIPQVLYSENIDMSDSTILGIEKVTADCSDEVLFAVSFDDGASWWSCINAVWAKLSEEKSGMSKAALEAISVDSWAEKAATGQLKYRFIVSGADGYLKSITTDYLNTEE
;
A
#
# COMPACT_ATOMS: atom_id res chain seq x y z
N PHE A 1 32.56 21.99 12.56
CA PHE A 1 31.20 21.75 12.16
C PHE A 1 30.90 20.25 12.10
N GLU A 2 29.90 19.83 12.79
CA GLU A 2 29.42 18.48 12.72
C GLU A 2 28.12 18.41 11.92
N THR A 3 28.09 17.59 10.91
CA THR A 3 26.88 17.33 10.14
C THR A 3 25.97 16.38 10.90
N ARG A 4 25.50 16.80 12.04
CA ARG A 4 24.53 16.00 12.78
C ARG A 4 23.25 15.93 11.96
N GLY A 5 22.64 14.80 11.94
CA GLY A 5 21.44 14.61 11.19
C GLY A 5 21.64 14.21 9.73
N VAL A 6 22.84 14.35 9.19
CA VAL A 6 23.17 13.79 7.90
C VAL A 6 24.19 12.69 8.11
N GLN A 7 23.80 11.48 7.84
CA GLN A 7 24.66 10.30 7.98
C GLN A 7 25.08 9.80 6.61
N ASP A 8 26.05 8.91 6.57
CA ASP A 8 26.44 8.26 5.33
C ASP A 8 25.23 7.71 4.61
N ILE A 9 25.18 7.97 3.33
CA ILE A 9 24.08 7.55 2.48
C ILE A 9 24.48 6.21 1.86
N PRO A 10 23.90 5.09 2.33
CA PRO A 10 24.05 3.83 1.62
C PRO A 10 23.45 3.94 0.22
N ASP A 11 23.91 3.10 -0.68
CA ASP A 11 23.40 3.07 -2.04
C ASP A 11 21.87 3.15 -2.06
N GLY A 12 21.37 4.19 -2.73
CA GLY A 12 19.98 4.38 -2.92
C GLY A 12 19.18 4.83 -1.70
N LYS A 13 19.81 5.27 -0.65
CA LYS A 13 19.12 5.74 0.55
C LYS A 13 19.67 7.06 1.02
N LEU A 14 18.79 7.97 1.37
CA LEU A 14 19.12 9.22 2.05
C LEU A 14 18.54 9.14 3.46
N LEU A 15 19.40 9.16 4.47
CA LEU A 15 18.99 9.19 5.84
C LEU A 15 19.33 10.55 6.43
N ILE A 16 18.32 11.32 6.80
CA ILE A 16 18.45 12.57 7.50
C ILE A 16 17.78 12.43 8.86
N THR A 17 18.56 12.52 9.91
CA THR A 17 18.05 12.45 11.27
C THR A 17 18.25 13.80 11.94
N LEU A 18 17.19 14.55 12.13
CA LEU A 18 17.22 15.83 12.79
C LEU A 18 17.11 15.62 14.30
N GLN A 19 18.24 15.63 14.97
CA GLN A 19 18.27 15.59 16.44
C GLN A 19 17.99 16.97 17.04
N ASP A 20 18.52 17.99 16.38
CA ASP A 20 18.29 19.37 16.75
C ASP A 20 18.13 20.17 15.45
N PRO A 21 16.92 20.57 15.10
CA PRO A 21 16.68 21.28 13.85
C PRO A 21 17.41 22.61 13.76
N THR A 22 17.82 23.21 14.87
CA THR A 22 18.57 24.46 14.85
C THR A 22 19.96 24.29 14.24
N ILE A 23 20.48 23.09 14.19
CA ILE A 23 21.79 22.80 13.59
C ILE A 23 21.81 23.17 12.10
N LEU A 24 20.68 23.14 11.44
CA LEU A 24 20.61 23.50 10.02
C LEU A 24 20.70 25.00 9.77
N TYR A 25 20.50 25.84 10.79
CA TYR A 25 20.41 27.29 10.63
C TYR A 25 21.70 28.03 10.89
N TRP A 26 22.55 27.54 11.79
CA TRP A 26 23.74 28.32 12.19
C TRP A 26 24.76 28.46 11.06
N HIS A 27 24.64 27.64 10.00
CA HIS A 27 25.53 27.73 8.86
C HIS A 27 25.12 28.81 7.89
N ASP A 28 23.86 29.13 7.85
CA ASP A 28 23.35 30.10 6.92
C ASP A 28 23.96 31.47 7.14
N SER A 29 24.29 31.81 8.39
CA SER A 29 24.90 33.04 8.72
C SER A 29 26.31 33.20 8.13
N GLU A 30 26.99 32.11 7.90
CA GLU A 30 28.32 32.06 7.29
C GLU A 30 28.28 31.65 5.84
N ASN A 31 27.11 31.38 5.32
CA ASN A 31 26.89 31.00 3.94
C ASN A 31 27.71 29.78 3.51
N LEU A 32 27.82 28.78 4.41
CA LEU A 32 28.60 27.58 4.17
C LEU A 32 27.92 26.60 3.20
N PHE A 33 26.60 26.70 3.09
CA PHE A 33 25.82 25.82 2.21
C PHE A 33 24.83 26.63 1.37
N PRO A 34 25.30 27.66 0.62
CA PRO A 34 24.41 28.57 -0.09
C PRO A 34 23.55 27.85 -1.15
N ASP A 35 24.06 26.79 -1.69
CA ASP A 35 23.40 26.02 -2.76
C ASP A 35 23.18 24.57 -2.35
N MET A 36 23.01 24.34 -1.06
CA MET A 36 22.80 23.00 -0.60
C MET A 36 21.52 22.41 -1.21
N LYS A 37 21.70 21.38 -2.00
CA LYS A 37 20.61 20.61 -2.57
C LYS A 37 20.68 19.20 -2.07
N VAL A 38 19.56 18.67 -1.63
CA VAL A 38 19.46 17.28 -1.29
C VAL A 38 18.85 16.56 -2.47
N ALA A 39 19.67 15.78 -3.17
CA ALA A 39 19.20 14.94 -4.25
C ALA A 39 19.08 13.50 -3.74
N TYR A 40 17.90 12.95 -3.84
CA TYR A 40 17.64 11.56 -3.51
C TYR A 40 17.55 10.74 -4.79
N THR A 41 18.43 9.77 -4.93
CA THR A 41 18.47 8.88 -6.09
C THR A 41 18.19 7.42 -5.76
N GLY A 42 17.77 7.17 -4.54
CA GLY A 42 17.53 5.82 -4.07
C GLY A 42 16.20 5.23 -4.53
N VAL A 43 16.03 3.95 -4.27
CA VAL A 43 14.76 3.26 -4.49
C VAL A 43 13.82 3.61 -3.34
N PRO A 44 12.63 4.19 -3.61
CA PRO A 44 11.66 4.47 -2.57
C PRO A 44 11.28 3.22 -1.79
N ILE A 45 11.14 3.36 -0.48
CA ILE A 45 10.66 2.28 0.38
C ILE A 45 9.17 2.07 0.12
N PRO A 46 8.72 0.84 -0.15
CA PRO A 46 7.31 0.57 -0.32
C PRO A 46 6.51 0.97 0.92
N GLN A 47 5.38 1.64 0.70
CA GLN A 47 4.45 2.00 1.75
C GLN A 47 3.31 1.00 1.82
N VAL A 48 3.00 0.57 3.03
CA VAL A 48 1.89 -0.35 3.29
C VAL A 48 0.74 0.43 3.87
N LEU A 49 -0.39 0.37 3.20
CA LEU A 49 -1.61 1.07 3.59
C LEU A 49 -2.72 0.04 3.81
N TYR A 50 -3.64 0.37 4.70
CA TYR A 50 -4.77 -0.50 5.01
C TYR A 50 -6.08 0.27 4.84
N SER A 51 -7.09 -0.38 4.27
CA SER A 51 -8.44 0.15 4.30
C SER A 51 -9.06 -0.08 5.70
N GLU A 52 -10.18 0.56 5.94
CA GLU A 52 -11.04 0.15 7.03
C GLU A 52 -11.65 -1.22 6.74
N ASN A 53 -12.14 -1.89 7.78
CA ASN A 53 -12.88 -3.12 7.60
C ASN A 53 -14.25 -2.79 6.99
N ILE A 54 -14.57 -3.46 5.89
CA ILE A 54 -15.85 -3.29 5.19
C ILE A 54 -16.80 -4.36 5.70
N ASP A 55 -17.92 -3.92 6.27
CA ASP A 55 -18.97 -4.81 6.72
C ASP A 55 -19.88 -5.17 5.54
N MET A 56 -19.88 -6.44 5.16
CA MET A 56 -20.72 -6.99 4.11
C MET A 56 -21.78 -7.94 4.68
N SER A 57 -22.08 -7.82 5.97
CA SER A 57 -23.05 -8.70 6.62
C SER A 57 -24.51 -8.37 6.30
N ASP A 58 -24.75 -7.30 5.56
CA ASP A 58 -26.10 -6.94 5.10
C ASP A 58 -26.68 -8.06 4.23
N SER A 59 -27.88 -8.48 4.56
CA SER A 59 -28.55 -9.61 3.87
C SER A 59 -28.87 -9.33 2.39
N THR A 60 -28.79 -8.07 1.97
CA THR A 60 -28.97 -7.72 0.55
C THR A 60 -27.72 -7.94 -0.28
N ILE A 61 -26.56 -8.10 0.35
CA ILE A 61 -25.29 -8.34 -0.32
C ILE A 61 -25.12 -9.85 -0.48
N LEU A 62 -25.16 -10.31 -1.72
CA LEU A 62 -24.99 -11.73 -2.05
C LEU A 62 -23.53 -12.15 -2.27
N GLY A 63 -22.68 -11.18 -2.53
CA GLY A 63 -21.27 -11.42 -2.79
C GLY A 63 -20.58 -10.25 -3.45
N ILE A 64 -19.37 -10.49 -3.92
CA ILE A 64 -18.57 -9.50 -4.65
C ILE A 64 -18.60 -9.87 -6.14
N GLU A 65 -19.04 -8.94 -6.95
CA GLU A 65 -19.05 -9.11 -8.40
C GLU A 65 -17.68 -8.86 -8.99
N LYS A 66 -17.10 -7.71 -8.62
CA LYS A 66 -15.82 -7.26 -9.17
C LYS A 66 -15.16 -6.23 -8.26
N VAL A 67 -13.85 -6.23 -8.26
CA VAL A 67 -13.05 -5.17 -7.64
C VAL A 67 -12.19 -4.52 -8.71
N THR A 68 -12.19 -3.19 -8.74
CA THR A 68 -11.35 -2.39 -9.65
C THR A 68 -10.54 -1.38 -8.86
N ALA A 69 -9.36 -1.05 -9.36
CA ALA A 69 -8.49 -0.08 -8.72
C ALA A 69 -8.00 0.95 -9.73
N ASP A 70 -7.94 2.20 -9.29
CA ASP A 70 -7.30 3.29 -10.02
C ASP A 70 -5.96 3.57 -9.33
N CYS A 71 -4.89 3.03 -9.89
CA CYS A 71 -3.57 3.08 -9.30
C CYS A 71 -2.49 2.87 -10.36
N SER A 72 -1.24 3.12 -9.97
CA SER A 72 -0.08 2.76 -10.78
C SER A 72 0.14 1.25 -10.82
N ASP A 73 0.91 0.80 -11.82
CA ASP A 73 1.14 -0.63 -12.05
C ASP A 73 1.96 -1.31 -10.94
N GLU A 74 2.70 -0.53 -10.17
CA GLU A 74 3.56 -1.06 -9.09
C GLU A 74 2.81 -1.34 -7.79
N VAL A 75 1.52 -1.03 -7.72
CA VAL A 75 0.74 -1.29 -6.51
C VAL A 75 0.39 -2.77 -6.41
N LEU A 76 0.64 -3.35 -5.24
CA LEU A 76 0.23 -4.71 -4.93
C LEU A 76 -0.94 -4.69 -3.95
N PHE A 77 -1.76 -5.72 -4.01
CA PHE A 77 -2.98 -5.82 -3.22
C PHE A 77 -3.02 -7.13 -2.44
N ALA A 78 -3.52 -7.05 -1.23
CA ALA A 78 -3.90 -8.21 -0.45
C ALA A 78 -5.27 -7.98 0.14
N VAL A 79 -6.00 -9.04 0.38
CA VAL A 79 -7.33 -8.98 0.97
C VAL A 79 -7.39 -9.80 2.25
N SER A 80 -8.19 -9.35 3.18
CA SER A 80 -8.46 -10.03 4.44
C SER A 80 -9.96 -10.18 4.62
N PHE A 81 -10.35 -11.30 5.20
CA PHE A 81 -11.74 -11.63 5.50
C PHE A 81 -11.98 -11.80 7.00
N ASP A 82 -10.99 -11.42 7.80
CA ASP A 82 -10.97 -11.56 9.27
C ASP A 82 -10.40 -10.32 9.96
N ASP A 83 -10.73 -9.14 9.41
CA ASP A 83 -10.30 -7.82 9.90
C ASP A 83 -8.77 -7.68 10.04
N GLY A 84 -8.03 -8.26 9.12
CA GLY A 84 -6.58 -8.13 9.05
C GLY A 84 -5.79 -9.19 9.82
N ALA A 85 -6.46 -10.19 10.38
CA ALA A 85 -5.76 -11.29 11.06
C ALA A 85 -5.01 -12.19 10.08
N SER A 86 -5.52 -12.34 8.89
CA SER A 86 -4.82 -13.04 7.80
C SER A 86 -5.04 -12.33 6.47
N TRP A 87 -4.05 -12.45 5.60
CA TRP A 87 -4.03 -11.79 4.29
C TRP A 87 -3.89 -12.81 3.17
N TRP A 88 -4.59 -12.56 2.07
CA TRP A 88 -4.71 -13.48 0.96
C TRP A 88 -4.49 -12.78 -0.38
N SER A 89 -3.99 -13.53 -1.33
CA SER A 89 -4.02 -13.19 -2.76
C SER A 89 -4.73 -14.27 -3.54
N CYS A 90 -5.29 -13.90 -4.70
CA CYS A 90 -5.93 -14.83 -5.61
C CYS A 90 -5.28 -14.68 -6.99
N ILE A 91 -4.61 -15.70 -7.44
CA ILE A 91 -3.95 -15.73 -8.74
C ILE A 91 -4.40 -16.97 -9.49
N ASN A 92 -4.90 -16.75 -10.70
CA ASN A 92 -5.45 -17.85 -11.52
C ASN A 92 -6.51 -18.67 -10.78
N ALA A 93 -7.41 -17.98 -10.09
CA ALA A 93 -8.50 -18.58 -9.29
C ALA A 93 -8.02 -19.41 -8.10
N VAL A 94 -6.79 -19.27 -7.67
CA VAL A 94 -6.24 -19.96 -6.50
C VAL A 94 -5.95 -18.96 -5.39
N TRP A 95 -6.59 -19.15 -4.25
CA TRP A 95 -6.33 -18.38 -3.03
C TRP A 95 -5.10 -18.90 -2.31
N ALA A 96 -4.21 -17.99 -1.97
CA ALA A 96 -3.00 -18.30 -1.20
C ALA A 96 -2.87 -17.34 -0.03
N LYS A 97 -2.58 -17.86 1.14
CA LYS A 97 -2.31 -17.05 2.33
C LYS A 97 -0.93 -16.42 2.21
N LEU A 98 -0.86 -15.12 2.47
CA LEU A 98 0.38 -14.36 2.44
C LEU A 98 1.04 -14.37 3.82
N SER A 99 2.33 -14.63 3.85
CA SER A 99 3.14 -14.63 5.08
C SER A 99 3.90 -13.33 5.29
N GLU A 100 4.05 -12.53 4.23
CA GLU A 100 4.83 -11.30 4.27
C GLU A 100 3.94 -10.08 4.08
N GLU A 101 4.19 -9.03 4.88
CA GLU A 101 3.41 -7.81 4.86
C GLU A 101 3.48 -7.08 3.51
N LYS A 102 4.63 -7.14 2.83
CA LYS A 102 4.86 -6.44 1.57
C LYS A 102 4.60 -7.31 0.34
N SER A 103 3.97 -8.45 0.52
CA SER A 103 3.56 -9.31 -0.60
C SER A 103 2.09 -9.10 -0.94
N GLY A 104 1.76 -9.35 -2.20
CA GLY A 104 0.40 -9.18 -2.68
C GLY A 104 0.30 -9.52 -4.15
N MET A 105 -0.91 -9.38 -4.68
CA MET A 105 -1.20 -9.59 -6.10
C MET A 105 -1.21 -8.28 -6.87
N SER A 106 -0.96 -8.36 -8.17
CA SER A 106 -1.04 -7.21 -9.06
C SER A 106 -2.48 -6.71 -9.22
N LYS A 107 -2.61 -5.48 -9.74
CA LYS A 107 -3.91 -4.93 -10.13
C LYS A 107 -4.65 -5.87 -11.08
N ALA A 108 -3.95 -6.39 -12.09
CA ALA A 108 -4.57 -7.30 -13.06
C ALA A 108 -5.10 -8.57 -12.41
N ALA A 109 -4.37 -9.14 -11.46
CA ALA A 109 -4.81 -10.31 -10.71
C ALA A 109 -6.04 -10.01 -9.84
N LEU A 110 -6.03 -8.86 -9.16
CA LEU A 110 -7.16 -8.42 -8.33
C LEU A 110 -8.43 -8.26 -9.18
N GLU A 111 -8.31 -7.57 -10.31
CA GLU A 111 -9.45 -7.30 -11.20
C GLU A 111 -9.95 -8.53 -11.95
N ALA A 112 -9.12 -9.57 -12.01
CA ALA A 112 -9.46 -10.85 -12.65
C ALA A 112 -10.14 -11.84 -11.71
N ILE A 113 -10.27 -11.54 -10.43
CA ILE A 113 -10.94 -12.45 -9.47
C ILE A 113 -12.41 -12.56 -9.85
N SER A 114 -12.85 -13.80 -10.10
CA SER A 114 -14.23 -14.07 -10.49
C SER A 114 -15.19 -14.04 -9.30
N VAL A 115 -16.47 -13.93 -9.61
CA VAL A 115 -17.55 -14.01 -8.61
C VAL A 115 -17.43 -15.29 -7.78
N ASP A 116 -17.18 -16.42 -8.44
CA ASP A 116 -17.08 -17.72 -7.76
C ASP A 116 -15.88 -17.77 -6.82
N SER A 117 -14.74 -17.21 -7.24
CA SER A 117 -13.56 -17.14 -6.39
C SER A 117 -13.78 -16.23 -5.18
N TRP A 118 -14.44 -15.10 -5.35
CA TRP A 118 -14.82 -14.25 -4.24
C TRP A 118 -15.76 -14.98 -3.27
N ALA A 119 -16.73 -15.74 -3.80
CA ALA A 119 -17.70 -16.46 -2.99
C ALA A 119 -17.04 -17.50 -2.06
N GLU A 120 -15.92 -18.08 -2.46
CA GLU A 120 -15.17 -19.02 -1.62
C GLU A 120 -14.69 -18.42 -0.29
N LYS A 121 -14.43 -17.12 -0.27
CA LYS A 121 -13.84 -16.43 0.88
C LYS A 121 -14.77 -15.44 1.55
N ALA A 122 -15.70 -14.86 0.82
CA ALA A 122 -16.52 -13.75 1.30
C ALA A 122 -17.62 -14.15 2.31
N ALA A 123 -17.72 -15.41 2.65
CA ALA A 123 -18.76 -15.92 3.56
C ALA A 123 -18.69 -15.35 4.99
N THR A 124 -17.56 -14.74 5.37
CA THR A 124 -17.40 -14.12 6.70
C THR A 124 -18.16 -12.81 6.84
N GLY A 125 -18.57 -12.19 5.73
CA GLY A 125 -19.21 -10.87 5.75
C GLY A 125 -18.25 -9.71 6.04
N GLN A 126 -16.94 -9.94 6.00
CA GLN A 126 -15.92 -8.92 6.24
C GLN A 126 -14.95 -8.86 5.07
N LEU A 127 -14.51 -7.65 4.74
CA LEU A 127 -13.51 -7.41 3.71
C LEU A 127 -12.62 -6.25 4.12
N LYS A 128 -11.32 -6.45 4.00
CA LYS A 128 -10.34 -5.40 4.24
C LYS A 128 -9.24 -5.50 3.20
N TYR A 129 -8.77 -4.38 2.74
CA TYR A 129 -7.68 -4.32 1.75
C TYR A 129 -6.39 -3.88 2.39
N ARG A 130 -5.30 -4.42 1.89
CA ARG A 130 -3.94 -3.94 2.14
C ARG A 130 -3.34 -3.53 0.80
N PHE A 131 -2.72 -2.37 0.77
CA PHE A 131 -2.09 -1.82 -0.42
C PHE A 131 -0.60 -1.65 -0.19
N ILE A 132 0.21 -2.13 -1.11
CA ILE A 132 1.65 -1.92 -1.08
C ILE A 132 1.98 -1.02 -2.28
N VAL A 133 2.28 0.24 -1.99
CA VAL A 133 2.60 1.25 -2.99
C VAL A 133 4.11 1.42 -3.04
N SER A 134 4.69 1.17 -4.19
CA SER A 134 6.13 1.25 -4.41
C SER A 134 6.45 2.01 -5.69
N GLY A 135 7.73 2.34 -5.87
CA GLY A 135 8.17 3.14 -7.00
C GLY A 135 8.10 4.64 -6.75
N ALA A 136 8.89 5.40 -7.50
CA ALA A 136 8.95 6.86 -7.40
C ALA A 136 7.63 7.52 -7.78
N ASP A 137 6.94 6.94 -8.74
CA ASP A 137 5.67 7.43 -9.29
C ASP A 137 4.48 6.57 -8.84
N GLY A 138 4.67 5.73 -7.82
CA GLY A 138 3.64 4.87 -7.31
C GLY A 138 2.49 5.66 -6.67
N TYR A 139 1.27 5.34 -7.04
CA TYR A 139 0.07 5.97 -6.46
C TYR A 139 -1.10 5.00 -6.40
N LEU A 140 -1.95 5.23 -5.43
CA LEU A 140 -3.27 4.62 -5.33
C LEU A 140 -4.28 5.75 -5.18
N LYS A 141 -5.20 5.86 -6.13
CA LYS A 141 -6.24 6.88 -6.12
C LYS A 141 -7.54 6.37 -5.52
N SER A 142 -7.97 5.20 -5.94
CA SER A 142 -9.23 4.60 -5.46
C SER A 142 -9.26 3.11 -5.67
N ILE A 143 -10.10 2.45 -4.89
CA ILE A 143 -10.50 1.07 -5.08
C ILE A 143 -12.03 1.02 -5.03
N THR A 144 -12.62 0.27 -5.95
CA THR A 144 -14.06 0.14 -6.06
C THR A 144 -14.45 -1.32 -5.95
N THR A 145 -15.38 -1.61 -5.07
CA THR A 145 -15.92 -2.95 -4.88
C THR A 145 -17.38 -2.96 -5.34
N ASP A 146 -17.65 -3.70 -6.40
CA ASP A 146 -19.01 -3.90 -6.89
C ASP A 146 -19.59 -5.15 -6.24
N TYR A 147 -20.77 -5.02 -5.68
CA TYR A 147 -21.44 -6.11 -4.97
C TYR A 147 -22.55 -6.72 -5.80
N LEU A 148 -22.73 -8.02 -5.62
CA LEU A 148 -23.94 -8.68 -6.03
C LEU A 148 -25.01 -8.45 -4.98
N ASN A 149 -26.13 -7.88 -5.38
CA ASN A 149 -27.23 -7.59 -4.49
C ASN A 149 -28.46 -8.43 -4.84
N THR A 150 -29.32 -8.66 -3.85
CA THR A 150 -30.61 -9.26 -4.11
C THR A 150 -31.44 -8.33 -5.02
N GLU A 151 -32.04 -8.90 -6.02
CA GLU A 151 -33.03 -8.15 -6.78
C GLU A 151 -34.24 -7.88 -5.91
N GLU A 152 -34.69 -6.63 -5.94
CA GLU A 152 -35.93 -6.26 -5.28
C GLU A 152 -37.16 -6.73 -6.08
#